data_f9b6579f1b7f28acb868f84a13dfd077
#
_entry.id   f9b6579f1b7f28acb868f84a13dfd077
#
_cell.length_a   1.000
_cell.length_b   1.000
_cell.length_c   1.000
_cell.angle_alpha   90.00
_cell.angle_beta   90.00
_cell.angle_gamma   90.00
#
_symmetry.space_group_name_H-M   'P 1'
#
loop_
_entity.id
_entity.type
_entity.pdbx_description
1 polymer ?
#
loop_
_entity_poly.entity_id
_entity_poly.type
_entity_poly.pdbx_seq_one_letter_code
_entity_poly.pdbx_strand_id
1 'polypeptide(L)'
;LTKAQKIAGCVLANIGAETISIATFENNIPISLEIMPIGSTDITNDIALGLKISLDEAEQIKMGAITSYVYPKKKLEEIIDARLSDIFELIEAHLKKIGRNELLPAGIIITGGGSNISAIEESAKTSLKIPSKIGEISFGGIIHPELKNSVYTVAYGLCIFGFSQENDESLGVKITSITKNNIINWFKQFLP
;
A
#
# COMPACT_ATOMS: atom_id res chain seq x y z
N LEU A 1 -3.10 9.45 -3.85
CA LEU A 1 -3.79 9.59 -5.15
C LEU A 1 -3.90 11.05 -5.56
N THR A 2 -3.65 11.34 -6.84
CA THR A 2 -3.90 12.65 -7.42
C THR A 2 -5.37 12.79 -7.85
N LYS A 3 -5.84 14.05 -7.97
CA LYS A 3 -7.19 14.31 -8.49
C LYS A 3 -7.37 13.75 -9.92
N ALA A 4 -6.34 13.86 -10.75
CA ALA A 4 -6.37 13.33 -12.12
C ALA A 4 -6.55 11.81 -12.15
N GLN A 5 -5.84 11.05 -11.29
CA GLN A 5 -6.00 9.60 -11.17
C GLN A 5 -7.42 9.22 -10.74
N LYS A 6 -7.98 9.91 -9.76
CA LYS A 6 -9.36 9.66 -9.29
C LYS A 6 -10.43 9.99 -10.32
N ILE A 7 -10.19 11.00 -11.17
CA ILE A 7 -11.11 11.34 -12.27
C ILE A 7 -11.02 10.30 -13.38
N ALA A 8 -9.81 9.93 -13.78
CA ALA A 8 -9.59 8.97 -14.88
C ALA A 8 -10.07 7.55 -14.57
N GLY A 9 -10.18 7.20 -13.30
CA GLY A 9 -10.49 5.85 -12.83
C GLY A 9 -9.24 5.10 -12.40
N CYS A 10 -9.20 4.75 -11.11
CA CYS A 10 -8.09 4.00 -10.51
C CYS A 10 -8.57 3.15 -9.33
N VAL A 11 -7.78 2.14 -8.98
CA VAL A 11 -7.92 1.43 -7.71
C VAL A 11 -6.71 1.71 -6.83
N LEU A 12 -6.95 2.09 -5.58
CA LEU A 12 -5.93 2.16 -4.53
C LEU A 12 -5.96 0.84 -3.77
N ALA A 13 -4.84 0.14 -3.71
CA ALA A 13 -4.68 -1.09 -2.95
C ALA A 13 -3.66 -0.87 -1.82
N ASN A 14 -4.13 -0.96 -0.59
CA ASN A 14 -3.27 -0.97 0.60
C ASN A 14 -3.04 -2.41 1.02
N ILE A 15 -1.84 -2.93 0.72
CA ILE A 15 -1.43 -4.30 1.06
C ILE A 15 -0.74 -4.27 2.41
N GLY A 16 -1.50 -4.64 3.44
CA GLY A 16 -1.04 -4.74 4.82
C GLY A 16 -0.37 -6.08 5.13
N ALA A 17 -0.16 -6.34 6.43
CA ALA A 17 0.36 -7.62 6.91
C ALA A 17 -0.68 -8.74 6.72
N GLU A 18 -1.89 -8.55 7.21
CA GLU A 18 -2.94 -9.59 7.26
C GLU A 18 -4.15 -9.27 6.37
N THR A 19 -4.26 -8.04 5.88
CA THR A 19 -5.41 -7.61 5.07
C THR A 19 -4.98 -6.75 3.90
N ILE A 20 -5.77 -6.81 2.84
CA ILE A 20 -5.71 -5.88 1.72
C ILE A 20 -6.98 -5.06 1.72
N SER A 21 -6.83 -3.74 1.76
CA SER A 21 -7.95 -2.83 1.60
C SER A 21 -7.86 -2.15 0.23
N ILE A 22 -8.92 -2.24 -0.56
CA ILE A 22 -9.00 -1.58 -1.86
C ILE A 22 -10.10 -0.54 -1.89
N ALA A 23 -9.82 0.57 -2.58
CA ALA A 23 -10.78 1.63 -2.86
C ALA A 23 -10.72 1.96 -4.35
N THR A 24 -11.84 1.79 -5.05
CA THR A 24 -11.94 2.10 -6.48
C THR A 24 -12.57 3.46 -6.67
N PHE A 25 -11.96 4.29 -7.51
CA PHE A 25 -12.40 5.66 -7.80
C PHE A 25 -12.70 5.84 -9.28
N GLU A 26 -13.76 6.58 -9.58
CA GLU A 26 -14.11 7.05 -10.92
C GLU A 26 -14.76 8.43 -10.82
N ASN A 27 -14.46 9.36 -11.72
CA ASN A 27 -14.98 10.73 -11.68
C ASN A 27 -14.76 11.46 -10.35
N ASN A 28 -13.63 11.15 -9.67
CA ASN A 28 -13.26 11.67 -8.34
C ASN A 28 -14.16 11.18 -7.19
N ILE A 29 -14.98 10.14 -7.41
CA ILE A 29 -15.89 9.56 -6.43
C ILE A 29 -15.42 8.15 -6.10
N PRO A 30 -15.40 7.74 -4.81
CA PRO A 30 -15.18 6.33 -4.47
C PRO A 30 -16.45 5.54 -4.84
N ILE A 31 -16.30 4.58 -5.75
CA ILE A 31 -17.39 3.73 -6.24
C ILE A 31 -17.44 2.37 -5.55
N SER A 32 -16.35 1.95 -4.91
CA SER A 32 -16.29 0.68 -4.18
C SER A 32 -15.20 0.73 -3.11
N LEU A 33 -15.46 0.03 -2.01
CA LEU A 33 -14.52 -0.31 -0.94
C LEU A 33 -14.64 -1.80 -0.65
N GLU A 34 -13.51 -2.49 -0.53
CA GLU A 34 -13.45 -3.90 -0.17
C GLU A 34 -12.26 -4.17 0.74
N ILE A 35 -12.42 -5.12 1.67
CA ILE A 35 -11.35 -5.59 2.54
C ILE A 35 -11.26 -7.11 2.36
N MET A 36 -10.06 -7.59 2.06
CA MET A 36 -9.77 -8.99 1.84
C MET A 36 -8.90 -9.51 2.97
N PRO A 37 -9.21 -10.67 3.58
CA PRO A 37 -8.44 -11.25 4.69
C PRO A 37 -7.21 -12.02 4.15
N ILE A 38 -6.36 -11.34 3.43
CA ILE A 38 -5.09 -11.82 2.89
C ILE A 38 -4.10 -10.67 2.90
N GLY A 39 -2.81 -10.96 3.16
CA GLY A 39 -1.80 -9.91 3.22
C GLY A 39 -0.38 -10.41 3.02
N SER A 40 0.60 -9.57 3.32
CA SER A 40 2.01 -9.89 3.11
C SER A 40 2.54 -10.96 4.09
N THR A 41 1.85 -11.23 5.21
CA THR A 41 2.19 -12.32 6.13
C THR A 41 1.94 -13.69 5.50
N ASP A 42 0.95 -13.80 4.60
CA ASP A 42 0.72 -15.06 3.87
C ASP A 42 1.90 -15.41 2.98
N ILE A 43 2.56 -14.41 2.37
CA ILE A 43 3.80 -14.61 1.61
C ILE A 43 4.92 -15.11 2.53
N THR A 44 5.06 -14.54 3.73
CA THR A 44 6.04 -14.99 4.73
C THR A 44 5.80 -16.44 5.13
N ASN A 45 4.54 -16.80 5.38
CA ASN A 45 4.14 -18.17 5.72
C ASN A 45 4.49 -19.15 4.59
N ASP A 46 4.20 -18.80 3.34
CA ASP A 46 4.52 -19.64 2.19
C ASP A 46 6.03 -19.82 2.00
N ILE A 47 6.82 -18.76 2.19
CA ILE A 47 8.28 -18.82 2.15
C ILE A 47 8.79 -19.75 3.24
N ALA A 48 8.31 -19.59 4.49
CA ALA A 48 8.69 -20.42 5.62
C ALA A 48 8.42 -21.91 5.36
N LEU A 49 7.21 -22.22 4.86
CA LEU A 49 6.81 -23.58 4.52
C LEU A 49 7.62 -24.13 3.33
N GLY A 50 7.73 -23.34 2.27
CA GLY A 50 8.37 -23.78 1.02
C GLY A 50 9.87 -23.98 1.15
N LEU A 51 10.55 -23.17 1.94
CA LEU A 51 11.98 -23.26 2.21
C LEU A 51 12.31 -24.06 3.47
N LYS A 52 11.30 -24.39 4.30
CA LYS A 52 11.45 -25.09 5.60
C LYS A 52 12.36 -24.33 6.57
N ILE A 53 12.10 -23.05 6.73
CA ILE A 53 12.82 -22.13 7.63
C ILE A 53 11.86 -21.52 8.64
N SER A 54 12.40 -20.78 9.62
CA SER A 54 11.57 -20.04 10.58
C SER A 54 10.83 -18.86 9.94
N LEU A 55 9.76 -18.39 10.56
CA LEU A 55 9.01 -17.22 10.10
C LEU A 55 9.89 -15.96 10.09
N ASP A 56 10.75 -15.79 11.10
CA ASP A 56 11.65 -14.64 11.19
C ASP A 56 12.66 -14.61 10.03
N GLU A 57 13.24 -15.78 9.68
CA GLU A 57 14.14 -15.90 8.53
C GLU A 57 13.37 -15.66 7.21
N ALA A 58 12.16 -16.19 7.09
CA ALA A 58 11.32 -15.99 5.91
C ALA A 58 10.97 -14.51 5.70
N GLU A 59 10.64 -13.78 6.79
CA GLU A 59 10.38 -12.34 6.73
C GLU A 59 11.62 -11.56 6.30
N GLN A 60 12.80 -11.87 6.85
CA GLN A 60 14.05 -11.24 6.45
C GLN A 60 14.37 -11.48 4.97
N ILE A 61 14.18 -12.70 4.49
CA ILE A 61 14.39 -13.06 3.07
C ILE A 61 13.40 -12.31 2.18
N LYS A 62 12.12 -12.26 2.55
CA LYS A 62 11.08 -11.51 1.84
C LYS A 62 11.44 -10.02 1.71
N MET A 63 11.98 -9.44 2.76
CA MET A 63 12.42 -8.04 2.79
C MET A 63 13.76 -7.79 2.10
N GLY A 64 14.37 -8.81 1.51
CA GLY A 64 15.67 -8.71 0.83
C GLY A 64 16.87 -8.54 1.76
N ALA A 65 16.73 -8.85 3.04
CA ALA A 65 17.84 -8.81 3.98
C ALA A 65 18.87 -9.90 3.66
N ILE A 66 20.15 -9.58 3.89
CA ILE A 66 21.24 -10.56 3.76
C ILE A 66 21.13 -11.53 4.94
N THR A 67 20.80 -12.78 4.65
CA THR A 67 20.74 -13.85 5.64
C THR A 67 21.95 -14.78 5.48
N SER A 68 22.31 -15.48 6.55
CA SER A 68 23.32 -16.53 6.50
C SER A 68 22.80 -17.81 5.80
N TYR A 69 21.51 -17.87 5.54
CA TYR A 69 20.87 -19.02 4.91
C TYR A 69 21.04 -18.99 3.39
N VAL A 70 21.51 -20.10 2.83
CA VAL A 70 21.62 -20.30 1.38
C VAL A 70 20.34 -20.94 0.87
N TYR A 71 19.55 -20.20 0.12
CA TYR A 71 18.27 -20.65 -0.43
C TYR A 71 18.27 -20.61 -1.97
N PRO A 72 17.49 -21.49 -2.64
CA PRO A 72 17.33 -21.47 -4.08
C PRO A 72 16.50 -20.25 -4.49
N LYS A 73 17.13 -19.21 -5.06
CA LYS A 73 16.46 -17.96 -5.46
C LYS A 73 15.24 -18.20 -6.34
N LYS A 74 15.38 -19.09 -7.34
CA LYS A 74 14.27 -19.42 -8.23
C LYS A 74 13.05 -19.95 -7.49
N LYS A 75 13.26 -20.80 -6.48
CA LYS A 75 12.16 -21.34 -5.67
C LYS A 75 11.50 -20.25 -4.81
N LEU A 76 12.29 -19.31 -4.28
CA LEU A 76 11.75 -18.15 -3.56
C LEU A 76 10.87 -17.28 -4.47
N GLU A 77 11.35 -16.97 -5.67
CA GLU A 77 10.61 -16.21 -6.67
C GLU A 77 9.30 -16.91 -7.03
N GLU A 78 9.33 -18.21 -7.31
CA GLU A 78 8.13 -19.02 -7.60
C GLU A 78 7.09 -18.97 -6.46
N ILE A 79 7.53 -19.01 -5.20
CA ILE A 79 6.64 -18.93 -4.02
C ILE A 79 6.00 -17.55 -3.93
N ILE A 80 6.80 -16.49 -4.06
CA ILE A 80 6.31 -15.11 -3.99
C ILE A 80 5.32 -14.84 -5.14
N ASP A 81 5.67 -15.21 -6.37
CA ASP A 81 4.84 -14.98 -7.54
C ASP A 81 3.51 -15.73 -7.45
N ALA A 82 3.51 -16.96 -6.94
CA ALA A 82 2.27 -17.73 -6.73
C ALA A 82 1.33 -16.99 -5.77
N ARG A 83 1.83 -16.52 -4.61
CA ARG A 83 0.99 -15.79 -3.65
C ARG A 83 0.55 -14.42 -4.16
N LEU A 84 1.41 -13.71 -4.88
CA LEU A 84 1.03 -12.45 -5.53
C LEU A 84 -0.07 -12.67 -6.58
N SER A 85 0.00 -13.77 -7.34
CA SER A 85 -1.07 -14.14 -8.27
C SER A 85 -2.41 -14.32 -7.55
N ASP A 86 -2.46 -15.08 -6.45
CA ASP A 86 -3.67 -15.27 -5.64
C ASP A 86 -4.24 -13.91 -5.16
N ILE A 87 -3.37 -13.03 -4.69
CA ILE A 87 -3.75 -11.68 -4.24
C ILE A 87 -4.40 -10.89 -5.38
N PHE A 88 -3.76 -10.85 -6.54
CA PHE A 88 -4.29 -10.07 -7.67
C PHE A 88 -5.49 -10.71 -8.32
N GLU A 89 -5.65 -12.05 -8.27
CA GLU A 89 -6.87 -12.74 -8.68
C GLU A 89 -8.08 -12.32 -7.82
N LEU A 90 -7.90 -12.16 -6.51
CA LEU A 90 -8.96 -11.65 -5.63
C LEU A 90 -9.33 -10.20 -5.96
N ILE A 91 -8.34 -9.35 -6.23
CA ILE A 91 -8.59 -7.97 -6.66
C ILE A 91 -9.30 -7.95 -8.03
N GLU A 92 -8.86 -8.76 -8.99
CA GLU A 92 -9.48 -8.88 -10.29
C GLU A 92 -10.95 -9.34 -10.18
N ALA A 93 -11.22 -10.36 -9.35
CA ALA A 93 -12.56 -10.85 -9.10
C ALA A 93 -13.48 -9.74 -8.56
N HIS A 94 -12.98 -8.91 -7.64
CA HIS A 94 -13.72 -7.74 -7.16
C HIS A 94 -13.96 -6.71 -8.27
N LEU A 95 -12.94 -6.37 -9.07
CA LEU A 95 -13.08 -5.46 -10.20
C LEU A 95 -14.08 -5.96 -11.24
N LYS A 96 -14.10 -7.27 -11.51
CA LYS A 96 -15.13 -7.92 -12.35
C LYS A 96 -16.53 -7.77 -11.75
N LYS A 97 -16.68 -8.00 -10.44
CA LYS A 97 -17.96 -7.88 -9.72
C LYS A 97 -18.56 -6.47 -9.84
N ILE A 98 -17.73 -5.43 -9.80
CA ILE A 98 -18.18 -4.04 -9.95
C ILE A 98 -18.18 -3.53 -11.40
N GLY A 99 -17.87 -4.41 -12.38
CA GLY A 99 -17.85 -4.06 -13.80
C GLY A 99 -16.74 -3.09 -14.20
N ARG A 100 -15.58 -3.14 -13.52
CA ARG A 100 -14.44 -2.25 -13.78
C ARG A 100 -13.15 -2.98 -14.13
N ASN A 101 -13.24 -4.28 -14.43
CA ASN A 101 -12.07 -5.05 -14.87
C ASN A 101 -11.49 -4.47 -16.17
N GLU A 102 -10.19 -4.24 -16.20
CA GLU A 102 -9.44 -3.65 -17.32
C GLU A 102 -9.91 -2.24 -17.78
N LEU A 103 -10.83 -1.61 -17.01
CA LEU A 103 -11.48 -0.33 -17.36
C LEU A 103 -11.02 0.85 -16.50
N LEU A 104 -9.88 0.76 -15.86
CA LEU A 104 -9.32 1.81 -14.99
C LEU A 104 -8.07 2.41 -15.65
N PRO A 105 -8.18 3.51 -16.41
CA PRO A 105 -7.06 4.09 -17.17
C PRO A 105 -5.87 4.53 -16.31
N ALA A 106 -6.11 4.99 -15.08
CA ALA A 106 -5.02 5.34 -14.16
C ALA A 106 -4.50 4.13 -13.37
N GLY A 107 -5.07 2.93 -13.59
CA GLY A 107 -4.58 1.66 -13.12
C GLY A 107 -4.71 1.41 -11.62
N ILE A 108 -3.82 0.56 -11.10
CA ILE A 108 -3.71 0.25 -9.68
C ILE A 108 -2.56 1.03 -9.05
N ILE A 109 -2.83 1.66 -7.92
CA ILE A 109 -1.84 2.32 -7.07
C ILE A 109 -1.69 1.48 -5.81
N ILE A 110 -0.51 0.87 -5.63
CA ILE A 110 -0.22 -0.05 -4.54
C ILE A 110 0.48 0.70 -3.42
N THR A 111 0.08 0.45 -2.17
CA THR A 111 0.65 1.04 -0.97
C THR A 111 0.61 0.05 0.19
N GLY A 112 1.09 0.45 1.37
CA GLY A 112 1.21 -0.44 2.53
C GLY A 112 2.56 -1.17 2.57
N GLY A 113 2.81 -1.91 3.65
CA GLY A 113 4.07 -2.62 3.85
C GLY A 113 4.38 -3.65 2.76
N GLY A 114 3.35 -4.33 2.23
CA GLY A 114 3.48 -5.29 1.14
C GLY A 114 3.95 -4.68 -0.19
N SER A 115 3.82 -3.37 -0.38
CA SER A 115 4.31 -2.71 -1.61
C SER A 115 5.83 -2.71 -1.75
N ASN A 116 6.57 -3.06 -0.71
CA ASN A 116 8.03 -3.18 -0.74
C ASN A 116 8.53 -4.50 -1.38
N ILE A 117 7.64 -5.42 -1.71
CA ILE A 117 7.98 -6.67 -2.41
C ILE A 117 8.37 -6.34 -3.85
N SER A 118 9.59 -6.72 -4.26
CA SER A 118 10.19 -6.27 -5.53
C SER A 118 9.39 -6.63 -6.78
N ALA A 119 8.71 -7.78 -6.80
CA ALA A 119 7.93 -8.26 -7.94
C ALA A 119 6.50 -7.71 -8.02
N ILE A 120 6.03 -6.97 -7.00
CA ILE A 120 4.61 -6.67 -6.83
C ILE A 120 4.00 -5.81 -7.95
N GLU A 121 4.75 -4.84 -8.44
CA GLU A 121 4.27 -3.92 -9.49
C GLU A 121 4.09 -4.64 -10.84
N GLU A 122 5.06 -5.48 -11.21
CA GLU A 122 4.99 -6.25 -12.46
C GLU A 122 3.94 -7.37 -12.37
N SER A 123 3.83 -8.03 -11.22
CA SER A 123 2.79 -9.04 -10.96
C SER A 123 1.39 -8.43 -11.06
N ALA A 124 1.17 -7.26 -10.45
CA ALA A 124 -0.09 -6.53 -10.55
C ALA A 124 -0.45 -6.17 -11.99
N LYS A 125 0.52 -5.65 -12.75
CA LYS A 125 0.34 -5.27 -14.15
C LYS A 125 -0.01 -6.47 -15.03
N THR A 126 0.65 -7.58 -14.82
CA THR A 126 0.44 -8.82 -15.59
C THR A 126 -0.93 -9.42 -15.29
N SER A 127 -1.30 -9.53 -14.01
CA SER A 127 -2.54 -10.16 -13.58
C SER A 127 -3.76 -9.31 -13.92
N LEU A 128 -3.72 -8.00 -13.64
CA LEU A 128 -4.87 -7.11 -13.80
C LEU A 128 -4.98 -6.48 -15.19
N LYS A 129 -3.92 -6.54 -16.01
CA LYS A 129 -3.81 -5.94 -17.36
C LYS A 129 -4.14 -4.44 -17.39
N ILE A 130 -3.89 -3.75 -16.27
CA ILE A 130 -3.98 -2.29 -16.14
C ILE A 130 -2.64 -1.74 -15.71
N PRO A 131 -2.37 -0.42 -15.92
CA PRO A 131 -1.17 0.20 -15.40
C PRO A 131 -1.02 -0.03 -13.90
N SER A 132 0.18 -0.35 -13.45
CA SER A 132 0.50 -0.54 -12.02
C SER A 132 1.55 0.45 -11.58
N LYS A 133 1.43 0.95 -10.35
CA LYS A 133 2.39 1.89 -9.77
C LYS A 133 2.39 1.79 -8.24
N ILE A 134 3.57 1.84 -7.64
CA ILE A 134 3.69 2.04 -6.19
C ILE A 134 3.35 3.49 -5.85
N GLY A 135 2.50 3.67 -4.85
CA GLY A 135 2.07 4.97 -4.37
C GLY A 135 3.18 5.69 -3.61
N GLU A 136 3.40 6.95 -3.94
CA GLU A 136 4.32 7.83 -3.22
C GLU A 136 3.57 8.78 -2.30
N ILE A 137 4.09 8.99 -1.09
CA ILE A 137 3.58 9.99 -0.16
C ILE A 137 4.26 11.32 -0.48
N SER A 138 3.47 12.31 -0.93
CA SER A 138 3.96 13.67 -1.13
C SER A 138 3.15 14.64 -0.27
N PHE A 139 3.85 15.51 0.47
CA PHE A 139 3.24 16.53 1.31
C PHE A 139 3.60 17.92 0.77
N GLY A 140 2.60 18.64 0.27
CA GLY A 140 2.79 20.02 -0.20
C GLY A 140 3.93 20.22 -1.19
N GLY A 141 4.27 19.19 -1.98
CA GLY A 141 5.39 19.21 -2.92
C GLY A 141 6.76 18.93 -2.28
N ILE A 142 6.84 18.73 -0.97
CA ILE A 142 8.07 18.37 -0.27
C ILE A 142 8.01 16.89 0.09
N ILE A 143 8.92 16.11 -0.49
CA ILE A 143 9.08 14.68 -0.17
C ILE A 143 10.00 14.60 1.05
N HIS A 144 9.45 14.24 2.20
CA HIS A 144 10.27 13.89 3.36
C HIS A 144 10.84 12.48 3.16
N PRO A 145 12.16 12.31 3.12
CA PRO A 145 12.79 11.00 2.88
C PRO A 145 12.32 9.91 3.85
N GLU A 146 12.06 10.29 5.09
CA GLU A 146 11.61 9.40 6.18
C GLU A 146 10.17 8.90 5.98
N LEU A 147 9.32 9.67 5.26
CA LEU A 147 7.93 9.32 4.97
C LEU A 147 7.74 8.64 3.61
N LYS A 148 8.83 8.40 2.86
CA LYS A 148 8.75 7.68 1.57
C LYS A 148 8.27 6.22 1.74
N ASN A 149 8.40 5.66 2.94
CA ASN A 149 7.98 4.30 3.18
C ASN A 149 6.46 4.22 3.19
N SER A 150 5.92 3.45 2.27
CA SER A 150 4.49 3.19 2.10
C SER A 150 3.81 2.58 3.34
N VAL A 151 4.56 2.06 4.30
CA VAL A 151 4.09 1.57 5.60
C VAL A 151 3.31 2.66 6.36
N TYR A 152 3.71 3.93 6.24
CA TYR A 152 3.09 5.05 6.95
C TYR A 152 1.88 5.67 6.25
N THR A 153 1.47 5.15 5.09
CA THR A 153 0.43 5.76 4.25
C THR A 153 -0.90 5.93 4.97
N VAL A 154 -1.32 4.93 5.76
CA VAL A 154 -2.59 4.98 6.51
C VAL A 154 -2.51 6.01 7.63
N ALA A 155 -1.45 5.98 8.44
CA ALA A 155 -1.24 6.93 9.53
C ALA A 155 -1.20 8.38 9.00
N TYR A 156 -0.50 8.59 7.90
CA TYR A 156 -0.44 9.87 7.22
C TYR A 156 -1.82 10.33 6.70
N GLY A 157 -2.58 9.43 6.08
CA GLY A 157 -3.94 9.72 5.61
C GLY A 157 -4.89 10.12 6.74
N LEU A 158 -4.81 9.44 7.89
CA LEU A 158 -5.58 9.76 9.09
C LEU A 158 -5.22 11.14 9.66
N CYS A 159 -3.93 11.49 9.68
CA CYS A 159 -3.50 12.82 10.10
C CYS A 159 -4.08 13.91 9.19
N ILE A 160 -4.00 13.75 7.86
CA ILE A 160 -4.59 14.72 6.92
C ILE A 160 -6.09 14.83 7.13
N PHE A 161 -6.78 13.70 7.29
CA PHE A 161 -8.23 13.69 7.52
C PHE A 161 -8.61 14.43 8.80
N GLY A 162 -7.91 14.18 9.92
CA GLY A 162 -8.14 14.89 11.18
C GLY A 162 -7.97 16.39 11.04
N PHE A 163 -6.88 16.84 10.40
CA PHE A 163 -6.64 18.27 10.18
C PHE A 163 -7.63 18.93 9.22
N SER A 164 -8.19 18.20 8.25
CA SER A 164 -9.17 18.76 7.33
C SER A 164 -10.52 18.99 8.02
N GLN A 165 -10.90 18.12 8.95
CA GLN A 165 -12.14 18.28 9.73
C GLN A 165 -12.10 19.46 10.70
N GLU A 166 -10.96 19.72 11.34
CA GLU A 166 -10.80 20.89 12.24
C GLU A 166 -10.99 22.22 11.50
N ASN A 167 -10.72 22.28 10.20
CA ASN A 167 -10.92 23.50 9.40
C ASN A 167 -12.37 23.74 8.99
N ASP A 168 -13.21 22.71 8.94
CA ASP A 168 -14.64 22.84 8.61
C ASP A 168 -15.49 23.23 9.84
N GLU A 169 -15.01 23.02 11.06
CA GLU A 169 -15.64 23.48 12.31
C GLU A 169 -15.15 24.87 12.75
N SER A 170 -14.82 25.76 11.82
CA SER A 170 -14.29 27.08 12.14
C SER A 170 -15.34 28.01 12.77
N LEU A 171 -15.56 27.86 14.08
CA LEU A 171 -15.84 28.98 14.98
C LEU A 171 -14.49 29.49 15.55
N GLY A 172 -13.86 30.37 14.82
CA GLY A 172 -13.11 31.48 15.40
C GLY A 172 -11.78 31.24 16.14
N VAL A 173 -11.01 30.18 15.86
CA VAL A 173 -9.65 30.09 16.39
C VAL A 173 -8.61 30.06 15.27
N LYS A 174 -7.95 31.18 15.04
CA LYS A 174 -6.73 31.26 14.24
C LYS A 174 -5.68 30.36 14.90
N ILE A 175 -5.45 29.16 14.37
CA ILE A 175 -4.31 28.34 14.73
C ILE A 175 -3.08 29.02 14.13
N THR A 176 -2.34 29.75 14.97
CA THR A 176 -1.08 30.40 14.62
C THR A 176 -0.03 29.34 14.28
N SER A 177 0.98 29.72 13.50
CA SER A 177 2.11 28.91 13.01
C SER A 177 2.89 28.11 14.08
N ILE A 178 2.58 28.32 15.34
CA ILE A 178 3.16 27.66 16.52
C ILE A 178 2.76 26.18 16.60
N THR A 179 1.56 25.82 16.13
CA THR A 179 1.04 24.44 16.22
C THR A 179 1.75 23.47 15.26
N LYS A 180 2.19 23.95 14.09
CA LYS A 180 2.88 23.14 13.09
C LYS A 180 4.20 22.55 13.58
N ASN A 181 4.98 23.36 14.31
CA ASN A 181 6.28 22.92 14.85
C ASN A 181 6.12 21.98 16.05
N ASN A 182 5.07 22.14 16.85
CA ASN A 182 4.82 21.29 18.01
C ASN A 182 4.40 19.89 17.62
N ILE A 183 3.66 19.73 16.53
CA ILE A 183 3.23 18.42 16.02
C ILE A 183 4.41 17.65 15.42
N ILE A 184 5.29 18.32 14.66
CA ILE A 184 6.50 17.69 14.13
C ILE A 184 7.42 17.24 15.28
N ASN A 185 7.53 18.03 16.35
CA ASN A 185 8.33 17.67 17.53
C ASN A 185 7.67 16.54 18.35
N TRP A 186 6.34 16.49 18.40
CA TRP A 186 5.62 15.39 19.04
C TRP A 186 5.84 14.06 18.28
N PHE A 187 5.75 14.06 16.95
CA PHE A 187 6.05 12.87 16.13
C PHE A 187 7.53 12.41 16.26
N LYS A 188 8.48 13.33 16.41
CA LYS A 188 9.90 12.97 16.63
C LYS A 188 10.16 12.21 17.95
N GLN A 189 9.26 12.28 18.92
CA GLN A 189 9.37 11.53 20.18
C GLN A 189 8.99 10.05 20.05
N PHE A 190 8.31 9.65 18.96
CA PHE A 190 7.89 8.27 18.72
C PHE A 190 8.75 7.55 17.66
N LEU A 191 9.73 8.22 17.09
CA LEU A 191 10.71 7.61 16.20
C LEU A 191 11.94 7.19 17.02
N PRO A 192 12.42 5.94 16.89
CA PRO A 192 13.61 5.47 17.60
C PRO A 192 14.87 6.18 17.12
#